data_2a81b0664e334df4cb10d0d1c30fefc4
#
_entry.id   2a81b0664e334df4cb10d0d1c30fefc4
#
_cell.length_a   1.000
_cell.length_b   1.000
_cell.length_c   1.000
_cell.angle_alpha   90.00
_cell.angle_beta   90.00
_cell.angle_gamma   90.00
#
_symmetry.space_group_name_H-M   'P 1'
#
loop_
_entity.id
_entity.type
_entity.pdbx_description
1 polymer ?
#
loop_
_entity_poly.entity_id
_entity_poly.type
_entity_poly.pdbx_seq_one_letter_code
_entity_poly.pdbx_strand_id
1 'polypeptide(L)' 'MMLKVVFEPSEDGGYTVYVPSLPGCISEGDNQEEALKNIREAIELFLEPLEDELITTPNTQVMEVAI' A
#
# COMPACT_ATOMS: atom_id res chain seq x y z
N MET A 1 11.68 1.63 8.51
CA MET A 1 10.73 0.51 8.62
C MET A 1 10.87 -0.41 7.44
N MET A 2 10.99 -1.69 7.68
CA MET A 2 11.13 -2.67 6.61
C MET A 2 9.86 -3.50 6.50
N LEU A 3 9.34 -3.57 5.29
CA LEU A 3 8.14 -4.33 5.02
C LEU A 3 8.44 -5.44 4.04
N LYS A 4 7.86 -6.60 4.28
CA LYS A 4 7.95 -7.69 3.34
C LYS A 4 6.91 -7.49 2.26
N VAL A 5 7.30 -7.70 1.03
CA VAL A 5 6.37 -7.71 -0.10
C VAL A 5 6.40 -9.10 -0.72
N VAL A 6 5.25 -9.53 -1.17
CA VAL A 6 5.09 -10.85 -1.78
C VAL A 6 4.68 -10.64 -3.23
N PHE A 7 5.40 -11.31 -4.13
CA PHE A 7 5.10 -11.27 -5.55
C PHE A 7 4.50 -12.60 -5.97
N GLU A 8 3.37 -12.53 -6.64
CA GLU A 8 2.72 -13.72 -7.19
C GLU A 8 2.59 -13.57 -8.69
N PRO A 9 3.14 -14.51 -9.46
CA PRO A 9 3.00 -14.44 -10.92
C PRO A 9 1.53 -14.57 -11.31
N SER A 10 1.12 -13.75 -12.26
CA SER A 10 -0.22 -13.81 -12.82
C SER A 10 -0.24 -14.67 -14.07
N GLU A 11 -1.40 -15.19 -14.40
CA GLU A 11 -1.54 -16.04 -15.57
C GLU A 11 -1.24 -15.30 -16.87
N ASP A 12 -1.47 -14.03 -16.90
CA ASP A 12 -1.25 -13.20 -18.08
C ASP A 12 0.17 -12.64 -18.18
N GLY A 13 1.08 -13.13 -17.35
CA GLY A 13 2.48 -12.79 -17.45
C GLY A 13 2.95 -11.69 -16.54
N GLY A 14 2.05 -11.04 -15.83
CA GLY A 14 2.43 -10.01 -14.87
C GLY A 14 2.59 -10.56 -13.46
N TYR A 15 2.64 -9.65 -12.51
CA TYR A 15 2.75 -9.98 -11.10
C TYR A 15 1.71 -9.24 -10.29
N THR A 16 1.14 -9.92 -9.33
CA THR A 16 0.41 -9.28 -8.26
C THR A 16 1.37 -9.19 -7.08
N VAL A 17 1.36 -8.06 -6.40
CA VAL A 17 2.27 -7.83 -5.28
C VAL A 17 1.47 -7.26 -4.12
N TYR A 18 1.78 -7.72 -2.93
CA TYR A 18 1.07 -7.24 -1.75
C TYR A 18 1.98 -7.23 -0.54
N VAL A 19 1.52 -6.54 0.49
CA VAL A 19 2.24 -6.43 1.76
C VAL A 19 1.41 -7.13 2.82
N PRO A 20 1.87 -8.31 3.30
CA PRO A 20 1.07 -9.05 4.28
C PRO A 20 0.76 -8.30 5.56
N SER A 21 1.65 -7.43 5.99
CA SER A 21 1.46 -6.67 7.21
C SER A 21 0.56 -5.46 7.06
N LEU A 22 0.18 -5.12 5.83
CA LEU A 22 -0.70 -3.98 5.55
C LEU A 22 -1.91 -4.48 4.77
N PRO A 23 -2.97 -4.90 5.48
CA PRO A 23 -4.14 -5.45 4.79
C PRO A 23 -4.73 -4.47 3.78
N GLY A 24 -4.97 -4.94 2.58
CA GLY A 24 -5.48 -4.09 1.50
C GLY A 24 -4.42 -3.38 0.70
N CYS A 25 -3.16 -3.46 1.11
CA CYS A 25 -2.07 -2.85 0.35
C CYS A 25 -1.62 -3.85 -0.72
N ILE A 26 -2.18 -3.70 -1.90
CA ILE A 26 -1.94 -4.62 -3.01
C ILE A 26 -1.79 -3.82 -4.29
N SER A 27 -0.96 -4.30 -5.18
CA SER A 27 -0.77 -3.69 -6.48
C SER A 27 -0.39 -4.74 -7.51
N GLU A 28 -0.07 -4.33 -8.71
CA GLU A 28 0.34 -5.24 -9.76
C GLU A 28 1.24 -4.53 -10.76
N GLY A 29 1.91 -5.31 -11.57
CA GLY A 29 2.77 -4.79 -12.61
C GLY A 29 3.05 -5.87 -13.66
N ASP A 30 3.55 -5.46 -14.82
CA ASP A 30 3.85 -6.38 -15.91
C ASP A 30 5.10 -7.21 -15.64
N ASN A 31 5.95 -6.74 -14.76
CA ASN A 31 7.17 -7.44 -14.35
C ASN A 31 7.44 -7.10 -12.90
N GLN A 32 8.45 -7.73 -12.31
CA GLN A 32 8.79 -7.51 -10.91
C GLN A 32 9.17 -6.07 -10.62
N GLU A 33 9.93 -5.48 -11.52
CA GLU A 33 10.40 -4.12 -11.33
C GLU A 33 9.22 -3.14 -11.29
N GLU A 34 8.30 -3.29 -12.20
CA GLU A 34 7.11 -2.46 -12.25
C GLU A 34 6.21 -2.72 -11.05
N ALA A 35 6.02 -3.99 -10.70
CA ALA A 35 5.21 -4.33 -9.54
C ALA A 35 5.81 -3.76 -8.26
N LEU A 36 7.14 -3.83 -8.13
CA LEU A 36 7.80 -3.26 -6.97
C LEU A 36 7.61 -1.75 -6.88
N LYS A 37 7.76 -1.07 -7.99
CA LYS A 37 7.53 0.37 -8.04
C LYS A 37 6.10 0.70 -7.62
N ASN A 38 5.15 -0.04 -8.15
CA ASN A 38 3.75 0.21 -7.87
C ASN A 38 3.39 -0.08 -6.42
N ILE A 39 3.93 -1.15 -5.85
CA ILE A 39 3.63 -1.45 -4.44
C ILE A 39 4.29 -0.43 -3.51
N ARG A 40 5.45 0.09 -3.88
CA ARG A 40 6.07 1.14 -3.08
C ARG A 40 5.20 2.39 -3.04
N GLU A 41 4.63 2.76 -4.17
CA GLU A 41 3.70 3.87 -4.21
C GLU A 41 2.45 3.58 -3.36
N ALA A 42 1.95 2.36 -3.44
CA ALA A 42 0.80 1.97 -2.64
C ALA A 42 1.11 2.02 -1.15
N ILE A 43 2.30 1.60 -0.76
CA ILE A 43 2.73 1.67 0.64
C ILE A 43 2.79 3.11 1.11
N GLU A 44 3.36 3.98 0.31
CA GLU A 44 3.45 5.39 0.64
C GLU A 44 2.08 6.00 0.86
N LEU A 45 1.14 5.69 0.00
CA LEU A 45 -0.22 6.17 0.14
C LEU A 45 -0.92 5.55 1.35
N PHE A 46 -0.63 4.28 1.61
CA PHE A 46 -1.22 3.60 2.74
C PHE A 46 -0.75 4.18 4.07
N LEU A 47 0.52 4.55 4.14
CA LEU A 47 1.11 5.09 5.37
C LEU A 47 1.05 6.61 5.44
N GLU A 48 0.62 7.25 4.38
CA GLU A 48 0.56 8.69 4.33
C GLU A 48 -0.44 9.22 5.34
N PRO A 49 -0.09 10.24 6.11
CA PRO A 49 -1.05 10.85 7.03
C PRO A 49 -2.18 11.48 6.24
N LEU A 50 -3.39 11.19 6.65
CA LEU A 50 -4.58 11.72 5.99
C LEU A 50 -5.17 12.89 6.77
N GLU A 51 -4.32 13.65 7.39
CA GLU A 51 -4.73 14.73 8.28
C GLU A 51 -5.64 15.74 7.61
N ASP A 52 -5.30 16.10 6.40
CA ASP A 52 -6.07 17.10 5.68
C ASP A 52 -7.47 16.62 5.36
N GLU A 53 -7.60 15.35 5.06
CA GLU A 53 -8.89 14.79 4.73
C GLU A 53 -9.74 14.56 5.97
N LEU A 54 -9.10 14.14 7.04
CA LEU A 54 -9.80 13.81 8.27
C LEU A 54 -10.32 15.05 8.98
N ILE A 55 -9.62 16.15 8.84
CA ILE A 55 -10.00 17.39 9.51
C ILE A 55 -11.27 17.98 8.96
N THR A 56 -11.65 17.61 7.77
CA THR A 56 -12.85 18.20 7.15
C THR A 56 -14.15 17.74 7.79
N THR A 57 -14.11 16.69 8.59
CA THR A 57 -15.31 16.15 9.20
C THR A 57 -15.28 16.36 10.71
N PRO A 58 -16.16 17.16 11.26
CA PRO A 58 -16.11 17.47 12.70
C PRO A 58 -16.30 16.27 13.60
N ASN A 59 -16.98 15.26 13.13
CA ASN A 59 -17.22 14.06 13.93
C ASN A 59 -16.19 12.96 13.72
N THR A 60 -15.21 13.23 12.90
CA THR A 60 -14.17 12.27 12.63
C THR A 60 -13.20 12.21 13.79
N GLN A 61 -12.94 11.02 14.27
CA GLN A 61 -11.93 10.82 15.29
C GLN A 61 -10.62 10.46 14.62
N VAL A 62 -9.60 11.20 14.95
CA VAL A 62 -8.27 10.97 14.41
C VAL A 62 -7.44 10.29 15.47
N MET A 63 -6.97 9.09 15.16
CA MET A 63 -6.10 8.35 16.06
C MET A 63 -4.75 8.19 15.41
N GLU A 64 -3.72 8.52 16.17
CA GLU A 64 -2.37 8.28 15.72
C GLU A 64 -1.94 6.90 16.16
N VAL A 65 -1.43 6.14 15.23
CA VAL A 65 -0.95 4.80 15.51
C VAL A 65 0.52 4.75 15.15
N ALA A 66 1.33 4.44 16.13
CA ALA A 66 2.76 4.29 15.90
C ALA A 66 3.02 2.99 15.14
N ILE A 67 3.73 3.10 14.07
CA ILE A 67 4.03 1.96 13.23
C ILE A 67 5.52 1.67 13.24
#